data_0c79da30299fc781338a25e1349abac5
#
_entry.id   0c79da30299fc781338a25e1349abac5
#
_cell.length_a   1.000
_cell.length_b   1.000
_cell.length_c   1.000
_cell.angle_alpha   90.00
_cell.angle_beta   90.00
_cell.angle_gamma   90.00
#
_symmetry.space_group_name_H-M   'P 1'
#
loop_
_entity.id
_entity.type
_entity.pdbx_description
1 polymer ?
#
loop_
_entity_poly.entity_id
_entity_poly.type
_entity_poly.pdbx_seq_one_letter_code
_entity_poly.pdbx_strand_id
1 'polypeptide(L)'
;TGNERFDWLGELIYEVNPTYIIDLGDGADMRSLNTFDTRYPEAIVSQNYEQDINCYNEAMDRLRKKPSDRKYKRPYWIGFEGNHENRIKKAIAHDPRLQGDKYGISFSHLQTDQWFDEYHEYTNSAPAIADYDGVSYAHFFSSGNYGTAMSGLHHANSLLANRNYSSTCGHSHKRDLKFKDGAHPNGIIGLVAGCYKGSEETWAGQANRDWWKGCVIKREISNGIYEPEFVSLKRLKEMYG
;
A
#
# COMPACT_ATOMS: atom_id res chain seq x y z
N THR A 1 17.44 -6.86 -8.22
CA THR A 1 16.03 -7.14 -7.82
C THR A 1 15.12 -5.91 -7.96
N GLY A 2 15.65 -4.72 -8.15
CA GLY A 2 14.90 -3.46 -8.18
C GLY A 2 14.37 -3.02 -6.79
N ASN A 3 14.87 -3.64 -5.72
CA ASN A 3 14.48 -3.33 -4.35
C ASN A 3 15.31 -2.19 -3.73
N GLU A 4 16.33 -1.66 -4.42
CA GLU A 4 17.15 -0.54 -3.95
C GLU A 4 16.31 0.70 -3.60
N ARG A 5 15.16 0.88 -4.26
CA ARG A 5 14.23 1.96 -3.94
C ARG A 5 13.73 1.95 -2.48
N PHE A 6 13.73 0.78 -1.83
CA PHE A 6 13.33 0.67 -0.43
C PHE A 6 14.43 1.17 0.52
N ASP A 7 15.70 1.09 0.12
CA ASP A 7 16.79 1.76 0.84
C ASP A 7 16.57 3.29 0.82
N TRP A 8 16.22 3.86 -0.35
CA TRP A 8 15.96 5.31 -0.47
C TRP A 8 14.77 5.77 0.39
N LEU A 9 13.70 4.96 0.44
CA LEU A 9 12.56 5.25 1.32
C LEU A 9 12.95 5.14 2.79
N GLY A 10 13.78 4.16 3.14
CA GLY A 10 14.33 4.00 4.48
C GLY A 10 15.13 5.22 4.94
N GLU A 11 15.98 5.79 4.06
CA GLU A 11 16.74 7.02 4.34
C GLU A 11 15.81 8.23 4.52
N LEU A 12 14.77 8.36 3.68
CA LEU A 12 13.76 9.41 3.86
C LEU A 12 13.03 9.27 5.21
N ILE A 13 12.63 8.05 5.57
CA ILE A 13 11.96 7.79 6.87
C ILE A 13 12.90 8.17 8.03
N TYR A 14 14.16 7.85 7.91
CA TYR A 14 15.17 8.23 8.92
C TYR A 14 15.30 9.74 9.03
N GLU A 15 15.39 10.46 7.91
CA GLU A 15 15.53 11.91 7.89
C GLU A 15 14.29 12.62 8.43
N VAL A 16 13.10 12.19 8.01
CA VAL A 16 11.81 12.77 8.43
C VAL A 16 11.48 12.42 9.87
N ASN A 17 11.91 11.24 10.32
CA ASN A 17 11.64 10.69 11.67
C ASN A 17 10.14 10.80 12.07
N PRO A 18 9.22 10.20 11.29
CA PRO A 18 7.78 10.34 11.51
C PRO A 18 7.33 9.57 12.75
N THR A 19 6.17 9.92 13.31
CA THR A 19 5.52 9.17 14.40
C THR A 19 4.97 7.84 13.91
N TYR A 20 4.32 7.86 12.74
CA TYR A 20 3.67 6.69 12.12
C TYR A 20 4.20 6.47 10.70
N ILE A 21 4.30 5.20 10.32
CA ILE A 21 4.38 4.75 8.93
C ILE A 21 3.11 3.99 8.63
N ILE A 22 2.41 4.36 7.57
CA ILE A 22 1.19 3.69 7.13
C ILE A 22 1.43 3.09 5.75
N ASP A 23 1.47 1.76 5.70
CA ASP A 23 1.50 0.98 4.46
C ASP A 23 0.06 0.61 4.06
N LEU A 24 -0.34 1.05 2.88
CA LEU A 24 -1.71 0.87 2.38
C LEU A 24 -1.93 -0.47 1.66
N GLY A 25 -0.96 -1.40 1.73
CA GLY A 25 -1.05 -2.72 1.12
C GLY A 25 -0.58 -2.78 -0.34
N ASP A 26 -0.67 -3.97 -0.92
CA ASP A 26 -0.10 -4.34 -2.22
C ASP A 26 1.45 -4.24 -2.24
N GLY A 27 2.06 -4.38 -1.08
CA GLY A 27 3.52 -4.49 -0.94
C GLY A 27 4.05 -5.80 -1.54
N ALA A 28 3.34 -6.89 -1.31
CA ALA A 28 3.58 -8.19 -1.93
C ALA A 28 2.78 -8.33 -3.22
N ASP A 29 3.43 -8.32 -4.38
CA ASP A 29 2.73 -8.34 -5.68
C ASP A 29 1.97 -9.67 -5.93
N MET A 30 2.46 -10.79 -5.34
CA MET A 30 1.84 -12.13 -5.44
C MET A 30 1.42 -12.48 -6.87
N ARG A 31 2.30 -12.27 -7.84
CA ARG A 31 2.04 -12.53 -9.27
C ARG A 31 1.77 -14.01 -9.53
N SER A 32 2.46 -14.89 -8.81
CA SER A 32 2.30 -16.35 -8.91
C SER A 32 0.87 -16.84 -8.60
N LEU A 33 0.10 -16.05 -7.86
CA LEU A 33 -1.29 -16.34 -7.48
C LEU A 33 -2.29 -15.48 -8.26
N ASN A 34 -1.85 -14.77 -9.31
CA ASN A 34 -2.72 -13.94 -10.12
C ASN A 34 -3.57 -14.79 -11.07
N THR A 35 -4.89 -14.73 -10.93
CA THR A 35 -5.83 -15.46 -11.79
C THR A 35 -6.16 -14.74 -13.10
N PHE A 36 -5.80 -13.47 -13.25
CA PHE A 36 -6.06 -12.71 -14.47
C PHE A 36 -5.09 -13.05 -15.61
N ASP A 37 -3.87 -13.49 -15.27
CA ASP A 37 -2.83 -13.82 -16.25
C ASP A 37 -3.00 -15.22 -16.87
N THR A 38 -4.00 -16.00 -16.46
CA THR A 38 -4.30 -17.34 -17.02
C THR A 38 -4.56 -17.31 -18.53
N ARG A 39 -4.82 -16.16 -19.10
CA ARG A 39 -4.98 -15.94 -20.55
C ARG A 39 -3.63 -15.88 -21.31
N TYR A 40 -2.52 -15.75 -20.60
CA TYR A 40 -1.18 -15.61 -21.16
C TYR A 40 -0.24 -16.63 -20.52
N PRO A 41 -0.22 -17.88 -21.03
CA PRO A 41 0.58 -18.97 -20.42
C PRO A 41 2.06 -18.62 -20.25
N GLU A 42 2.62 -17.81 -21.15
CA GLU A 42 4.02 -17.37 -21.11
C GLU A 42 4.33 -16.50 -19.87
N ALA A 43 3.35 -15.72 -19.40
CA ALA A 43 3.49 -14.92 -18.20
C ALA A 43 3.46 -15.76 -16.92
N ILE A 44 2.85 -16.95 -16.96
CA ILE A 44 2.71 -17.85 -15.81
C ILE A 44 3.98 -18.66 -15.58
N VAL A 45 4.69 -19.06 -16.65
CA VAL A 45 5.85 -19.97 -16.58
C VAL A 45 7.00 -19.41 -15.74
N SER A 46 7.12 -18.10 -15.63
CA SER A 46 8.17 -17.44 -14.84
C SER A 46 7.74 -17.03 -13.43
N GLN A 47 6.51 -17.35 -13.01
CA GLN A 47 5.99 -16.93 -11.70
C GLN A 47 6.23 -18.01 -10.65
N ASN A 48 6.81 -17.61 -9.53
CA ASN A 48 7.16 -18.49 -8.43
C ASN A 48 6.74 -17.84 -7.10
N TYR A 49 5.93 -18.58 -6.33
CA TYR A 49 5.42 -18.12 -5.04
C TYR A 49 6.55 -17.78 -4.05
N GLU A 50 7.55 -18.64 -3.93
CA GLU A 50 8.70 -18.40 -3.04
C GLU A 50 9.45 -17.12 -3.44
N GLN A 51 9.57 -16.85 -4.74
CA GLN A 51 10.21 -15.65 -5.24
C GLN A 51 9.40 -14.39 -4.91
N ASP A 52 8.06 -14.43 -5.00
CA ASP A 52 7.18 -13.33 -4.60
C ASP A 52 7.36 -13.01 -3.11
N ILE A 53 7.33 -14.04 -2.25
CA ILE A 53 7.53 -13.91 -0.80
C ILE A 53 8.92 -13.36 -0.46
N ASN A 54 9.96 -13.91 -1.06
CA ASN A 54 11.35 -13.47 -0.82
C ASN A 54 11.56 -12.02 -1.26
N CYS A 55 10.99 -11.63 -2.40
CA CYS A 55 11.07 -10.24 -2.89
C CYS A 55 10.40 -9.26 -1.93
N TYR A 56 9.24 -9.61 -1.38
CA TYR A 56 8.55 -8.79 -0.40
C TYR A 56 9.34 -8.68 0.91
N ASN A 57 9.75 -9.81 1.48
CA ASN A 57 10.48 -9.81 2.75
C ASN A 57 11.84 -9.08 2.62
N GLU A 58 12.56 -9.24 1.49
CA GLU A 58 13.77 -8.45 1.19
C GLU A 58 13.47 -6.95 1.14
N ALA A 59 12.38 -6.56 0.51
CA ALA A 59 11.97 -5.16 0.43
C ALA A 59 11.69 -4.56 1.83
N MET A 60 10.99 -5.30 2.68
CA MET A 60 10.70 -4.89 4.05
C MET A 60 11.95 -4.83 4.93
N ASP A 61 12.87 -5.79 4.77
CA ASP A 61 14.16 -5.78 5.49
C ASP A 61 14.99 -4.54 5.14
N ARG A 62 15.09 -4.20 3.85
CA ARG A 62 15.76 -2.99 3.36
C ARG A 62 15.12 -1.73 3.91
N LEU A 63 13.79 -1.63 3.81
CA LEU A 63 13.01 -0.48 4.27
C LEU A 63 13.16 -0.21 5.77
N ARG A 64 13.28 -1.28 6.57
CA ARG A 64 13.35 -1.24 8.03
C ARG A 64 14.76 -1.30 8.60
N LYS A 65 15.77 -1.22 7.76
CA LYS A 65 17.17 -1.20 8.20
C LYS A 65 17.39 -0.10 9.23
N LYS A 66 17.77 -0.50 10.43
CA LYS A 66 17.96 0.44 11.54
C LYS A 66 19.21 1.27 11.31
N PRO A 67 19.11 2.61 11.39
CA PRO A 67 20.31 3.44 11.44
C PRO A 67 21.08 3.18 12.74
N SER A 68 22.37 3.43 12.70
CA SER A 68 23.26 3.29 13.86
C SER A 68 23.08 4.40 14.91
N ASP A 69 22.30 5.42 14.61
CA ASP A 69 22.09 6.58 15.48
C ASP A 69 21.18 6.22 16.67
N ARG A 70 21.71 6.41 17.89
CA ARG A 70 20.97 6.16 19.13
C ARG A 70 19.82 7.13 19.39
N LYS A 71 19.76 8.26 18.69
CA LYS A 71 18.68 9.27 18.82
C LYS A 71 17.46 8.96 17.96
N TYR A 72 17.59 8.01 17.03
CA TYR A 72 16.49 7.63 16.17
C TYR A 72 15.36 6.99 16.98
N LYS A 73 14.19 7.60 16.94
CA LYS A 73 12.96 7.02 17.45
C LYS A 73 12.32 6.19 16.34
N ARG A 74 12.24 4.90 16.56
CA ARG A 74 11.54 4.01 15.63
C ARG A 74 10.09 4.45 15.49
N PRO A 75 9.59 4.72 14.27
CA PRO A 75 8.18 4.99 14.05
C PRO A 75 7.30 3.77 14.38
N TYR A 76 6.03 4.02 14.66
CA TYR A 76 5.03 2.97 14.79
C TYR A 76 4.55 2.57 13.39
N TRP A 77 4.66 1.31 13.05
CA TRP A 77 4.37 0.78 11.72
C TRP A 77 2.99 0.16 11.66
N ILE A 78 2.15 0.65 10.77
CA ILE A 78 0.77 0.20 10.56
C ILE A 78 0.68 -0.30 9.12
N GLY A 79 0.26 -1.55 8.95
CA GLY A 79 0.05 -2.17 7.65
C GLY A 79 -1.42 -2.46 7.37
N PHE A 80 -1.82 -2.34 6.13
CA PHE A 80 -3.12 -2.77 5.64
C PHE A 80 -2.94 -3.88 4.61
N GLU A 81 -3.74 -4.93 4.70
CA GLU A 81 -3.77 -5.96 3.66
C GLU A 81 -4.31 -5.35 2.36
N GLY A 82 -3.56 -5.53 1.27
CA GLY A 82 -4.01 -5.19 -0.07
C GLY A 82 -4.69 -6.37 -0.76
N ASN A 83 -5.21 -6.13 -1.95
CA ASN A 83 -5.85 -7.20 -2.72
C ASN A 83 -4.85 -8.21 -3.28
N HIS A 84 -3.57 -7.86 -3.38
CA HIS A 84 -2.50 -8.77 -3.81
C HIS A 84 -2.12 -9.74 -2.69
N GLU A 85 -1.92 -9.31 -1.46
CA GLU A 85 -1.70 -10.18 -0.31
C GLU A 85 -2.90 -11.13 -0.10
N ASN A 86 -4.11 -10.62 -0.31
CA ASN A 86 -5.34 -11.40 -0.20
C ASN A 86 -5.44 -12.55 -1.22
N ARG A 87 -4.63 -12.55 -2.30
CA ARG A 87 -4.55 -13.67 -3.25
C ARG A 87 -4.16 -14.99 -2.57
N ILE A 88 -3.31 -14.93 -1.54
CA ILE A 88 -2.94 -16.12 -0.75
C ILE A 88 -4.18 -16.76 -0.13
N LYS A 89 -4.98 -15.97 0.59
CA LYS A 89 -6.21 -16.44 1.24
C LYS A 89 -7.24 -16.94 0.21
N LYS A 90 -7.39 -16.25 -0.92
CA LYS A 90 -8.27 -16.66 -2.01
C LYS A 90 -7.84 -17.98 -2.66
N ALA A 91 -6.53 -18.17 -2.89
CA ALA A 91 -6.01 -19.40 -3.45
C ALA A 91 -6.25 -20.59 -2.51
N ILE A 92 -6.01 -20.44 -1.20
CA ILE A 92 -6.29 -21.46 -0.17
C ILE A 92 -7.81 -21.75 -0.10
N ALA A 93 -8.65 -20.72 -0.15
CA ALA A 93 -10.10 -20.89 -0.14
C ALA A 93 -10.62 -21.63 -1.38
N HIS A 94 -9.96 -21.45 -2.53
CA HIS A 94 -10.29 -22.15 -3.77
C HIS A 94 -9.80 -23.59 -3.75
N ASP A 95 -8.59 -23.83 -3.25
CA ASP A 95 -8.03 -25.19 -3.08
C ASP A 95 -7.31 -25.31 -1.72
N PRO A 96 -8.01 -25.83 -0.69
CA PRO A 96 -7.44 -25.99 0.66
C PRO A 96 -6.20 -26.88 0.73
N ARG A 97 -5.93 -27.72 -0.29
CA ARG A 97 -4.73 -28.57 -0.34
C ARG A 97 -3.45 -27.76 -0.50
N LEU A 98 -3.56 -26.50 -0.96
CA LEU A 98 -2.43 -25.59 -1.10
C LEU A 98 -1.94 -25.08 0.25
N GLN A 99 -2.74 -25.13 1.30
CA GLN A 99 -2.40 -24.57 2.61
C GLN A 99 -1.27 -25.32 3.30
N GLY A 100 -0.24 -24.62 3.73
CA GLY A 100 0.83 -25.21 4.54
C GLY A 100 2.00 -24.25 4.75
N ASP A 101 2.45 -24.12 6.01
CA ASP A 101 3.56 -23.22 6.35
C ASP A 101 4.93 -23.73 5.90
N LYS A 102 5.08 -25.03 5.65
CA LYS A 102 6.36 -25.63 5.28
C LYS A 102 6.46 -26.03 3.82
N TYR A 103 5.39 -26.56 3.24
CA TYR A 103 5.40 -27.14 1.89
C TYR A 103 4.24 -26.62 1.01
N GLY A 104 3.52 -25.63 1.47
CA GLY A 104 2.39 -25.04 0.79
C GLY A 104 2.50 -23.52 0.71
N ILE A 105 1.35 -22.88 0.62
CA ILE A 105 1.22 -21.42 0.70
C ILE A 105 0.57 -21.02 2.02
N SER A 106 1.03 -19.93 2.61
CA SER A 106 0.49 -19.42 3.87
C SER A 106 0.63 -17.90 3.94
N PHE A 107 -0.35 -17.24 4.56
CA PHE A 107 -0.26 -15.80 4.82
C PHE A 107 0.88 -15.46 5.78
N SER A 108 1.23 -16.36 6.71
CA SER A 108 2.35 -16.22 7.64
C SER A 108 3.70 -16.04 6.95
N HIS A 109 3.84 -16.47 5.69
CA HIS A 109 5.08 -16.28 4.91
C HIS A 109 5.40 -14.80 4.64
N LEU A 110 4.41 -13.90 4.69
CA LEU A 110 4.62 -12.47 4.59
C LEU A 110 5.22 -11.85 5.85
N GLN A 111 5.28 -12.59 6.96
CA GLN A 111 5.89 -12.16 8.23
C GLN A 111 5.36 -10.80 8.73
N THR A 112 4.06 -10.54 8.56
CA THR A 112 3.45 -9.23 8.84
C THR A 112 3.66 -8.78 10.29
N ASP A 113 3.64 -9.69 11.25
CA ASP A 113 3.95 -9.47 12.68
C ASP A 113 5.42 -9.09 12.94
N GLN A 114 6.36 -9.43 12.05
CA GLN A 114 7.74 -8.94 12.12
C GLN A 114 7.84 -7.51 11.57
N TRP A 115 7.04 -7.18 10.56
CA TRP A 115 7.16 -5.92 9.83
C TRP A 115 6.34 -4.79 10.43
N PHE A 116 5.16 -5.09 10.99
CA PHE A 116 4.22 -4.10 11.49
C PHE A 116 4.00 -4.24 13.01
N ASP A 117 3.76 -3.12 13.66
CA ASP A 117 3.32 -3.09 15.05
C ASP A 117 1.81 -3.34 15.12
N GLU A 118 1.09 -3.01 14.03
CA GLU A 118 -0.33 -3.25 13.84
C GLU A 118 -0.59 -3.59 12.39
N TYR A 119 -1.36 -4.64 12.12
CA TYR A 119 -1.69 -5.06 10.75
C TYR A 119 -3.19 -5.32 10.61
N HIS A 120 -3.81 -4.64 9.65
CA HIS A 120 -5.23 -4.68 9.38
C HIS A 120 -5.54 -5.60 8.21
N GLU A 121 -6.04 -6.79 8.50
CA GLU A 121 -6.41 -7.78 7.49
C GLU A 121 -7.79 -7.52 6.89
N TYR A 122 -8.02 -8.07 5.71
CA TYR A 122 -9.35 -8.11 5.10
C TYR A 122 -10.37 -8.78 6.03
N THR A 123 -11.54 -8.16 6.14
CA THR A 123 -12.68 -8.72 6.86
C THR A 123 -13.80 -9.00 5.87
N ASN A 124 -14.25 -10.25 5.79
CA ASN A 124 -15.34 -10.66 4.89
C ASN A 124 -15.14 -10.20 3.43
N SER A 125 -13.96 -10.38 2.88
CA SER A 125 -13.57 -10.01 1.51
C SER A 125 -13.49 -8.50 1.23
N ALA A 126 -13.56 -7.65 2.25
CA ALA A 126 -13.38 -6.21 2.16
C ALA A 126 -12.10 -5.75 2.87
N PRO A 127 -11.40 -4.72 2.37
CA PRO A 127 -10.27 -4.13 3.09
C PRO A 127 -10.71 -3.61 4.45
N ALA A 128 -9.85 -3.79 5.45
CA ALA A 128 -10.03 -3.15 6.74
C ALA A 128 -9.98 -1.63 6.62
N ILE A 129 -10.67 -0.94 7.52
CA ILE A 129 -10.61 0.51 7.68
C ILE A 129 -10.19 0.79 9.12
N ALA A 130 -9.18 1.64 9.29
CA ALA A 130 -8.77 2.11 10.61
C ALA A 130 -8.54 3.63 10.60
N ASP A 131 -8.73 4.25 11.74
CA ASP A 131 -8.67 5.70 11.92
C ASP A 131 -7.47 6.08 12.79
N TYR A 132 -6.64 6.99 12.29
CA TYR A 132 -5.51 7.56 13.02
C TYR A 132 -5.54 9.09 12.88
N ASP A 133 -5.50 9.79 14.01
CA ASP A 133 -5.50 11.25 14.08
C ASP A 133 -6.62 11.93 13.27
N GLY A 134 -7.80 11.28 13.19
CA GLY A 134 -8.97 11.78 12.47
C GLY A 134 -8.95 11.54 10.97
N VAL A 135 -8.03 10.73 10.46
CA VAL A 135 -7.99 10.27 9.06
C VAL A 135 -8.31 8.78 9.01
N SER A 136 -9.27 8.39 8.17
CA SER A 136 -9.55 6.99 7.85
C SER A 136 -8.56 6.49 6.78
N TYR A 137 -8.00 5.31 7.01
CA TYR A 137 -7.09 4.63 6.09
C TYR A 137 -7.66 3.28 5.68
N ALA A 138 -7.46 2.91 4.42
CA ALA A 138 -7.75 1.59 3.88
C ALA A 138 -6.94 1.35 2.62
N HIS A 139 -6.77 0.10 2.21
CA HIS A 139 -6.21 -0.20 0.89
C HIS A 139 -7.05 0.46 -0.21
N PHE A 140 -8.36 0.23 -0.19
CA PHE A 140 -9.35 1.00 -0.94
C PHE A 140 -10.65 1.14 -0.12
N PHE A 141 -11.46 2.12 -0.47
CA PHE A 141 -12.83 2.24 0.05
C PHE A 141 -13.81 1.74 -1.00
N SER A 142 -14.83 1.03 -0.56
CA SER A 142 -15.88 0.50 -1.42
C SER A 142 -17.01 1.51 -1.63
N SER A 143 -17.65 1.47 -2.80
CA SER A 143 -18.85 2.23 -3.11
C SER A 143 -19.94 1.33 -3.69
N GLY A 144 -21.19 1.82 -3.59
CA GLY A 144 -22.35 1.12 -4.11
C GLY A 144 -22.69 -0.17 -3.37
N ASN A 145 -23.75 -0.85 -3.84
CA ASN A 145 -24.31 -2.04 -3.20
C ASN A 145 -23.44 -3.31 -3.36
N TYR A 146 -22.48 -3.29 -4.25
CA TYR A 146 -21.64 -4.46 -4.58
C TYR A 146 -20.24 -4.38 -4.02
N GLY A 147 -19.94 -3.36 -3.20
CA GLY A 147 -18.60 -3.24 -2.58
C GLY A 147 -17.45 -3.01 -3.58
N THR A 148 -17.73 -2.41 -4.75
CA THR A 148 -16.71 -2.13 -5.77
C THR A 148 -15.75 -1.07 -5.25
N ALA A 149 -14.45 -1.26 -5.48
CA ALA A 149 -13.42 -0.27 -5.13
C ALA A 149 -13.70 1.08 -5.81
N MET A 150 -13.69 2.16 -5.03
CA MET A 150 -13.74 3.51 -5.59
C MET A 150 -12.54 3.74 -6.50
N SER A 151 -12.76 4.39 -7.63
CA SER A 151 -11.73 4.68 -8.62
C SER A 151 -12.15 5.85 -9.52
N GLY A 152 -11.44 6.07 -10.60
CA GLY A 152 -11.76 7.09 -11.60
C GLY A 152 -10.78 8.26 -11.62
N LEU A 153 -11.09 9.26 -12.45
CA LEU A 153 -10.24 10.45 -12.63
C LEU A 153 -10.26 11.36 -11.40
N HIS A 154 -11.43 11.49 -10.77
CA HIS A 154 -11.64 12.33 -9.58
C HIS A 154 -11.86 11.48 -8.34
N HIS A 155 -10.92 10.56 -8.08
CA HIS A 155 -11.04 9.56 -7.01
C HIS A 155 -11.13 10.21 -5.62
N ALA A 156 -10.27 11.20 -5.32
CA ALA A 156 -10.31 11.92 -4.05
C ALA A 156 -11.64 12.65 -3.82
N ASN A 157 -12.23 13.22 -4.88
CA ASN A 157 -13.56 13.81 -4.78
C ASN A 157 -14.64 12.77 -4.47
N SER A 158 -14.53 11.58 -5.07
CA SER A 158 -15.43 10.45 -4.80
C SER A 158 -15.32 9.98 -3.36
N LEU A 159 -14.10 9.93 -2.80
CA LEU A 159 -13.87 9.64 -1.38
C LEU A 159 -14.65 10.63 -0.48
N LEU A 160 -14.48 11.93 -0.70
CA LEU A 160 -15.15 12.96 0.11
C LEU A 160 -16.66 12.94 -0.03
N ALA A 161 -17.18 12.63 -1.23
CA ALA A 161 -18.63 12.54 -1.49
C ALA A 161 -19.28 11.35 -0.76
N ASN A 162 -18.57 10.22 -0.67
CA ASN A 162 -19.12 8.99 -0.10
C ASN A 162 -18.79 8.79 1.38
N ARG A 163 -17.62 9.28 1.84
CA ARG A 163 -17.14 9.03 3.20
C ARG A 163 -17.54 10.13 4.18
N ASN A 164 -17.64 11.39 3.72
CA ASN A 164 -17.82 12.57 4.58
C ASN A 164 -16.82 12.65 5.74
N TYR A 165 -15.60 12.18 5.53
CA TYR A 165 -14.53 12.03 6.50
C TYR A 165 -13.18 12.14 5.80
N SER A 166 -12.15 12.66 6.47
CA SER A 166 -10.81 12.66 5.91
C SER A 166 -10.37 11.22 5.66
N SER A 167 -10.03 10.90 4.41
CA SER A 167 -9.79 9.52 3.99
C SER A 167 -8.59 9.40 3.08
N THR A 168 -7.78 8.36 3.28
CA THR A 168 -6.59 8.08 2.46
C THR A 168 -6.60 6.63 2.01
N CYS A 169 -6.35 6.39 0.73
CA CYS A 169 -6.24 5.05 0.15
C CYS A 169 -5.16 4.95 -0.94
N GLY A 170 -4.85 3.71 -1.32
CA GLY A 170 -3.97 3.35 -2.43
C GLY A 170 -4.74 2.73 -3.61
N HIS A 171 -4.39 1.50 -3.97
CA HIS A 171 -5.02 0.59 -4.93
C HIS A 171 -5.07 1.08 -6.38
N SER A 172 -5.60 2.25 -6.67
CA SER A 172 -5.76 2.75 -8.05
C SER A 172 -4.45 3.23 -8.70
N HIS A 173 -3.34 3.27 -7.94
CA HIS A 173 -2.02 3.74 -8.33
C HIS A 173 -1.96 5.21 -8.77
N LYS A 174 -3.10 5.90 -8.79
CA LYS A 174 -3.19 7.33 -9.15
C LYS A 174 -2.86 8.18 -7.94
N ARG A 175 -2.41 9.41 -8.21
CA ARG A 175 -2.31 10.45 -7.19
C ARG A 175 -3.49 11.39 -7.38
N ASP A 176 -4.27 11.60 -6.33
CA ASP A 176 -5.33 12.59 -6.33
C ASP A 176 -5.52 13.18 -4.92
N LEU A 177 -5.82 14.46 -4.83
CA LEU A 177 -5.96 15.19 -3.58
C LEU A 177 -7.12 16.19 -3.71
N LYS A 178 -8.01 16.17 -2.72
CA LYS A 178 -9.15 17.09 -2.68
C LYS A 178 -9.41 17.58 -1.25
N PHE A 179 -9.60 18.89 -1.10
CA PHE A 179 -10.05 19.52 0.12
C PHE A 179 -11.54 19.89 0.02
N LYS A 180 -12.24 19.80 1.14
CA LYS A 180 -13.65 20.21 1.27
C LYS A 180 -13.82 20.98 2.58
N ASP A 181 -13.56 22.29 2.53
CA ASP A 181 -13.41 23.15 3.69
C ASP A 181 -14.72 23.40 4.45
N GLY A 182 -15.87 23.34 3.79
CA GLY A 182 -17.18 23.59 4.40
C GLY A 182 -17.89 22.37 5.01
N ALA A 183 -17.27 21.19 5.02
CA ALA A 183 -17.94 19.95 5.42
C ALA A 183 -17.85 19.63 6.92
N HIS A 184 -16.92 20.25 7.62
CA HIS A 184 -16.60 20.03 9.04
C HIS A 184 -16.04 21.34 9.59
N PRO A 185 -16.03 21.60 10.91
CA PRO A 185 -15.42 22.80 11.45
C PRO A 185 -14.00 23.08 10.93
N ASN A 186 -13.25 22.03 10.62
CA ASN A 186 -11.88 22.14 10.12
C ASN A 186 -11.71 21.68 8.66
N GLY A 187 -12.82 21.32 7.96
CA GLY A 187 -12.76 20.69 6.64
C GLY A 187 -12.45 19.21 6.67
N ILE A 188 -12.35 18.59 5.48
CA ILE A 188 -11.93 17.20 5.31
C ILE A 188 -11.05 17.04 4.06
N ILE A 189 -10.15 16.05 4.07
CA ILE A 189 -9.18 15.81 2.99
C ILE A 189 -9.36 14.40 2.42
N GLY A 190 -9.58 14.31 1.11
CA GLY A 190 -9.50 13.05 0.36
C GLY A 190 -8.13 12.91 -0.29
N LEU A 191 -7.44 11.80 -0.06
CA LEU A 191 -6.12 11.54 -0.61
C LEU A 191 -6.06 10.14 -1.23
N VAL A 192 -5.59 10.06 -2.47
CA VAL A 192 -5.18 8.84 -3.15
C VAL A 192 -3.67 8.88 -3.29
N ALA A 193 -2.96 7.94 -2.66
CA ALA A 193 -1.53 8.09 -2.37
C ALA A 193 -0.59 7.60 -3.50
N GLY A 194 -1.12 7.13 -4.62
CA GLY A 194 -0.29 6.56 -5.69
C GLY A 194 0.17 5.13 -5.41
N CYS A 195 1.36 4.79 -5.87
CA CYS A 195 1.99 3.50 -5.61
C CYS A 195 3.51 3.65 -5.42
N TYR A 196 4.18 2.61 -4.91
CA TYR A 196 5.64 2.58 -4.76
C TYR A 196 6.30 1.52 -5.66
N LYS A 197 5.82 1.39 -6.90
CA LYS A 197 6.35 0.42 -7.89
C LYS A 197 7.58 0.97 -8.62
N GLY A 198 8.60 0.13 -8.76
CA GLY A 198 9.83 0.48 -9.51
C GLY A 198 9.70 0.29 -11.02
N SER A 199 8.87 -0.64 -11.48
CA SER A 199 8.70 -1.03 -12.87
C SER A 199 7.34 -0.63 -13.44
N GLU A 200 7.21 -0.71 -14.75
CA GLU A 200 5.92 -0.72 -15.45
C GLU A 200 5.35 -2.13 -15.50
N GLU A 201 4.04 -2.23 -15.52
CA GLU A 201 3.32 -3.49 -15.64
C GLU A 201 2.86 -3.69 -17.09
N THR A 202 3.27 -4.79 -17.70
CA THR A 202 2.95 -5.08 -19.10
C THR A 202 1.44 -5.16 -19.35
N TRP A 203 0.70 -5.73 -18.38
CA TRP A 203 -0.76 -5.85 -18.45
C TRP A 203 -1.50 -4.51 -18.38
N ALA A 204 -0.90 -3.50 -17.76
CA ALA A 204 -1.53 -2.20 -17.58
C ALA A 204 -1.40 -1.30 -18.81
N GLY A 205 -0.51 -1.63 -19.75
CA GLY A 205 -0.35 -0.91 -21.00
C GLY A 205 -0.25 0.61 -20.79
N GLN A 206 -1.16 1.36 -21.43
CA GLN A 206 -1.17 2.82 -21.31
C GLN A 206 -1.53 3.34 -19.91
N ALA A 207 -2.21 2.56 -19.08
CA ALA A 207 -2.58 2.95 -17.71
C ALA A 207 -1.36 3.19 -16.82
N ASN A 208 -0.20 2.59 -17.12
CA ASN A 208 1.06 2.90 -16.44
C ASN A 208 1.41 4.39 -16.44
N ARG A 209 0.99 5.15 -17.45
CA ARG A 209 1.27 6.58 -17.58
C ARG A 209 0.49 7.42 -16.58
N ASP A 210 -0.65 6.91 -16.10
CA ASP A 210 -1.50 7.57 -15.11
C ASP A 210 -1.04 7.28 -13.67
N TRP A 211 -0.11 6.34 -13.49
CA TRP A 211 0.37 5.94 -12.18
C TRP A 211 1.38 6.92 -11.63
N TRP A 212 1.14 7.40 -10.44
CA TRP A 212 2.12 8.19 -9.71
C TRP A 212 2.91 7.32 -8.74
N LYS A 213 4.23 7.37 -8.86
CA LYS A 213 5.16 6.57 -8.07
C LYS A 213 5.85 7.44 -7.03
N GLY A 214 5.66 7.11 -5.76
CA GLY A 214 6.23 7.87 -4.64
C GLY A 214 5.58 7.55 -3.31
N CYS A 215 5.80 8.42 -2.33
CA CYS A 215 5.18 8.37 -1.01
C CYS A 215 4.65 9.75 -0.61
N VAL A 216 3.83 9.80 0.43
CA VAL A 216 3.25 11.05 0.94
C VAL A 216 3.64 11.22 2.40
N ILE A 217 4.21 12.37 2.72
CA ILE A 217 4.44 12.80 4.10
C ILE A 217 3.26 13.67 4.50
N LYS A 218 2.65 13.39 5.63
CA LYS A 218 1.60 14.22 6.23
C LYS A 218 2.18 14.93 7.43
N ARG A 219 2.19 16.25 7.40
CA ARG A 219 2.72 17.08 8.47
C ARG A 219 1.58 17.70 9.27
N GLU A 220 1.82 17.95 10.57
CA GLU A 220 0.93 18.70 11.45
C GLU A 220 -0.51 18.13 11.47
N ILE A 221 -0.64 16.81 11.54
CA ILE A 221 -1.95 16.17 11.53
C ILE A 221 -2.71 16.56 12.79
N SER A 222 -3.90 17.13 12.60
CA SER A 222 -4.81 17.47 13.69
C SER A 222 -6.27 17.31 13.25
N ASN A 223 -7.00 16.41 13.94
CA ASN A 223 -8.42 16.17 13.68
C ASN A 223 -8.75 15.91 12.20
N GLY A 224 -7.90 15.17 11.51
CA GLY A 224 -8.10 14.78 10.11
C GLY A 224 -7.59 15.79 9.07
N ILE A 225 -7.08 16.94 9.48
CA ILE A 225 -6.45 17.93 8.62
C ILE A 225 -4.93 17.84 8.73
N TYR A 226 -4.22 18.02 7.62
CA TYR A 226 -2.77 17.90 7.54
C TYR A 226 -2.22 18.62 6.31
N GLU A 227 -0.92 18.91 6.34
CA GLU A 227 -0.16 19.40 5.19
C GLU A 227 0.45 18.21 4.41
N PRO A 228 -0.02 17.90 3.19
CA PRO A 228 0.51 16.79 2.40
C PRO A 228 1.74 17.23 1.59
N GLU A 229 2.82 16.45 1.73
CA GLU A 229 4.02 16.61 0.90
C GLU A 229 4.20 15.33 0.04
N PHE A 230 4.22 15.50 -1.28
CA PHE A 230 4.41 14.40 -2.23
C PHE A 230 5.87 14.25 -2.61
N VAL A 231 6.47 13.11 -2.29
CA VAL A 231 7.86 12.78 -2.65
C VAL A 231 7.85 11.71 -3.72
N SER A 232 8.20 12.06 -4.96
CA SER A 232 8.22 11.09 -6.06
C SER A 232 9.38 10.11 -5.95
N LEU A 233 9.22 8.91 -6.49
CA LEU A 233 10.29 7.91 -6.58
C LEU A 233 11.53 8.46 -7.33
N LYS A 234 11.30 9.30 -8.36
CA LYS A 234 12.39 9.99 -9.06
C LYS A 234 13.17 10.89 -8.09
N ARG A 235 12.46 11.67 -7.26
CA ARG A 235 13.09 12.55 -6.29
C ARG A 235 13.88 11.77 -5.24
N LEU A 236 13.32 10.65 -4.74
CA LEU A 236 14.03 9.78 -3.81
C LEU A 236 15.33 9.24 -4.40
N LYS A 237 15.29 8.82 -5.67
CA LYS A 237 16.49 8.39 -6.38
C LYS A 237 17.54 9.50 -6.54
N GLU A 238 17.12 10.75 -6.76
CA GLU A 238 18.03 11.89 -6.86
C GLU A 238 18.67 12.24 -5.51
N MET A 239 17.98 11.99 -4.39
CA MET A 239 18.46 12.30 -3.04
C MET A 239 19.36 11.20 -2.47
N TYR A 240 19.02 9.93 -2.71
CA TYR A 240 19.58 8.78 -1.98
C TYR A 240 20.09 7.65 -2.88
N GLY A 241 19.92 7.74 -4.21
CA GLY A 241 20.26 6.69 -5.18
C GLY A 241 21.69 6.75 -5.77
#